data_f6fce55f281847748455cada5ff47dde
#
_entry.id   f6fce55f281847748455cada5ff47dde
#
_cell.length_a   1.000
_cell.length_b   1.000
_cell.length_c   1.000
_cell.angle_alpha   90.00
_cell.angle_beta   90.00
_cell.angle_gamma   90.00
#
_symmetry.space_group_name_H-M   'P 1'
#
loop_
_entity.id
_entity.type
_entity.pdbx_description
1 polymer ?
#
loop_
_entity_poly.entity_id
_entity_poly.type
_entity_poly.pdbx_seq_one_letter_code
_entity_poly.pdbx_strand_id
1 'polypeptide(L)'
;VPSIIFGLLGLAIFLNVMHLPRSAPVVGGMVLALMTLPTIIIATRASLKAVPPSIREAAIGLGATKFQTVNHHLLPLSLPGILTGTILGMSRALGESAPLLMIGMVAFIVDIPGSFTDSATVLPIQIYLWKSTAARGFLELTAAGVMVLLTFLILMNGLAVYIRQRFETKW
;
A
#
# COMPACT_ATOMS: atom_id res chain seq x y z
N VAL A 1 1.04 9.02 -11.74
CA VAL A 1 2.48 8.82 -11.93
C VAL A 1 2.71 7.36 -12.25
N PRO A 2 3.49 6.99 -13.30
CA PRO A 2 3.84 5.61 -13.59
C PRO A 2 4.57 4.97 -12.41
N SER A 3 4.16 3.77 -12.00
CA SER A 3 4.72 3.07 -10.84
C SER A 3 6.22 2.78 -10.95
N ILE A 4 6.69 2.58 -12.17
CA ILE A 4 8.11 2.34 -12.45
C ILE A 4 9.03 3.50 -11.98
N ILE A 5 8.53 4.74 -11.96
CA ILE A 5 9.29 5.90 -11.47
C ILE A 5 9.63 5.75 -9.99
N PHE A 6 8.73 5.19 -9.18
CA PHE A 6 9.00 4.92 -7.77
C PHE A 6 10.06 3.83 -7.60
N GLY A 7 10.11 2.85 -8.51
CA GLY A 7 11.18 1.85 -8.55
C GLY A 7 12.54 2.47 -8.87
N LEU A 8 12.61 3.36 -9.87
CA LEU A 8 13.83 4.10 -10.20
C LEU A 8 14.29 5.01 -9.06
N LEU A 9 13.35 5.69 -8.40
CA LEU A 9 13.62 6.53 -7.24
C LEU A 9 14.13 5.68 -6.06
N GLY A 10 13.55 4.52 -5.84
CA GLY A 10 14.00 3.54 -4.85
C GLY A 10 15.42 3.03 -5.15
N LEU A 11 15.72 2.73 -6.39
CA LEU A 11 17.06 2.34 -6.83
C LEU A 11 18.06 3.47 -6.59
N ALA A 12 17.73 4.69 -6.95
CA ALA A 12 18.62 5.84 -6.78
C ALA A 12 18.89 6.17 -5.31
N ILE A 13 17.84 6.23 -4.49
CA ILE A 13 17.96 6.66 -3.08
C ILE A 13 18.35 5.48 -2.18
N PHE A 14 17.55 4.41 -2.17
CA PHE A 14 17.73 3.34 -1.17
C PHE A 14 18.94 2.45 -1.47
N LEU A 15 19.19 2.13 -2.75
CA LEU A 15 20.32 1.28 -3.10
C LEU A 15 21.62 2.07 -3.27
N ASN A 16 21.58 3.21 -4.01
CA ASN A 16 22.83 3.92 -4.34
C ASN A 16 23.26 4.89 -3.25
N VAL A 17 22.33 5.63 -2.59
CA VAL A 17 22.68 6.61 -1.56
C VAL A 17 22.72 5.97 -0.17
N MET A 18 21.71 5.18 0.18
CA MET A 18 21.63 4.54 1.50
C MET A 18 22.36 3.20 1.58
N HIS A 19 22.86 2.68 0.44
CA HIS A 19 23.60 1.41 0.34
C HIS A 19 22.84 0.21 0.93
N LEU A 20 21.51 0.21 0.83
CA LEU A 20 20.70 -0.92 1.29
C LEU A 20 20.85 -2.11 0.32
N PRO A 21 20.73 -3.35 0.82
CA PRO A 21 20.88 -4.54 -0.02
C PRO A 21 19.74 -4.65 -1.03
N ARG A 22 20.09 -5.10 -2.23
CA ARG A 22 19.11 -5.43 -3.28
C ARG A 22 18.21 -6.59 -2.82
N SER A 23 17.00 -6.65 -3.34
CA SER A 23 16.01 -7.68 -3.01
C SER A 23 15.57 -7.73 -1.55
N ALA A 24 15.95 -6.75 -0.72
CA ALA A 24 15.54 -6.72 0.68
C ALA A 24 14.07 -6.32 0.84
N PRO A 25 13.29 -7.00 1.71
CA PRO A 25 11.89 -6.64 2.01
C PRO A 25 11.73 -5.19 2.44
N VAL A 26 12.67 -4.66 3.24
CA VAL A 26 12.63 -3.27 3.71
C VAL A 26 12.68 -2.27 2.56
N VAL A 27 13.50 -2.52 1.54
CA VAL A 27 13.59 -1.65 0.35
C VAL A 27 12.30 -1.72 -0.46
N GLY A 28 11.79 -2.94 -0.69
CA GLY A 28 10.51 -3.14 -1.35
C GLY A 28 9.36 -2.43 -0.64
N GLY A 29 9.29 -2.57 0.69
CA GLY A 29 8.29 -1.89 1.53
C GLY A 29 8.37 -0.37 1.44
N MET A 30 9.56 0.22 1.49
CA MET A 30 9.75 1.67 1.35
C MET A 30 9.33 2.18 -0.03
N VAL A 31 9.65 1.46 -1.11
CA VAL A 31 9.25 1.83 -2.47
C VAL A 31 7.72 1.78 -2.62
N LEU A 32 7.08 0.74 -2.12
CA LEU A 32 5.62 0.62 -2.12
C LEU A 32 4.96 1.69 -1.25
N ALA A 33 5.55 2.03 -0.11
CA ALA A 33 5.09 3.12 0.75
C ALA A 33 5.13 4.47 0.02
N LEU A 34 6.24 4.80 -0.64
CA LEU A 34 6.35 6.03 -1.45
C LEU A 34 5.29 6.10 -2.56
N MET A 35 4.97 4.96 -3.17
CA MET A 35 3.95 4.90 -4.22
C MET A 35 2.53 5.09 -3.66
N THR A 36 2.24 4.57 -2.48
CA THR A 36 0.90 4.63 -1.86
C THR A 36 0.63 5.94 -1.13
N LEU A 37 1.65 6.57 -0.55
CA LEU A 37 1.55 7.81 0.21
C LEU A 37 0.75 8.91 -0.51
N PRO A 38 0.98 9.25 -1.79
CA PRO A 38 0.22 10.29 -2.48
C PRO A 38 -1.28 9.99 -2.52
N THR A 39 -1.65 8.73 -2.74
CA THR A 39 -3.06 8.30 -2.78
C THR A 39 -3.72 8.49 -1.41
N ILE A 40 -3.04 8.08 -0.35
CA ILE A 40 -3.54 8.20 1.03
C ILE A 40 -3.66 9.68 1.43
N ILE A 41 -2.65 10.50 1.11
CA ILE A 41 -2.65 11.93 1.41
C ILE A 41 -3.82 12.64 0.71
N ILE A 42 -4.02 12.38 -0.58
CA ILE A 42 -5.11 13.00 -1.37
C ILE A 42 -6.47 12.58 -0.80
N ALA A 43 -6.67 11.29 -0.52
CA ALA A 43 -7.91 10.79 0.05
C ALA A 43 -8.18 11.36 1.45
N THR A 44 -7.16 11.43 2.30
CA THR A 44 -7.25 12.03 3.63
C THR A 44 -7.64 13.51 3.56
N ARG A 45 -6.97 14.26 2.68
CA ARG A 45 -7.28 15.68 2.48
C ARG A 45 -8.71 15.88 1.97
N ALA A 46 -9.15 15.07 1.01
CA ALA A 46 -10.51 15.13 0.49
C ALA A 46 -11.55 14.81 1.56
N SER A 47 -11.31 13.77 2.37
CA SER A 47 -12.20 13.36 3.46
C SER A 47 -12.32 14.44 4.56
N LEU A 48 -11.21 15.06 4.95
CA LEU A 48 -11.21 16.15 5.91
C LEU A 48 -11.95 17.40 5.38
N LYS A 49 -11.84 17.68 4.08
CA LYS A 49 -12.55 18.80 3.45
C LYS A 49 -14.05 18.54 3.24
N ALA A 50 -14.46 17.28 3.17
CA ALA A 50 -15.86 16.89 3.02
C ALA A 50 -16.68 17.12 4.30
N VAL A 51 -16.04 17.26 5.47
CA VAL A 51 -16.73 17.58 6.72
C VAL A 51 -17.28 19.01 6.64
N PRO A 52 -18.59 19.23 6.89
CA PRO A 52 -19.19 20.54 6.80
C PRO A 52 -18.51 21.58 7.68
N PRO A 53 -18.27 22.83 7.17
CA PRO A 53 -17.63 23.90 7.94
C PRO A 53 -18.38 24.25 9.24
N SER A 54 -19.71 24.09 9.24
CA SER A 54 -20.58 24.34 10.39
C SER A 54 -20.17 23.54 11.63
N ILE A 55 -19.71 22.30 11.46
CA ILE A 55 -19.23 21.47 12.59
C ILE A 55 -17.97 22.09 13.22
N ARG A 56 -17.08 22.59 12.39
CA ARG A 56 -15.86 23.27 12.85
C ARG A 56 -16.18 24.58 13.55
N GLU A 57 -17.09 25.37 12.99
CA GLU A 57 -17.50 26.66 13.55
C GLU A 57 -18.25 26.46 14.86
N ALA A 58 -19.15 25.50 14.96
CA ALA A 58 -19.85 25.14 16.18
C ALA A 58 -18.89 24.72 17.31
N ALA A 59 -17.92 23.85 17.01
CA ALA A 59 -16.95 23.42 17.99
C ALA A 59 -16.12 24.61 18.54
N ILE A 60 -15.65 25.50 17.65
CA ILE A 60 -14.91 26.70 18.04
C ILE A 60 -15.82 27.67 18.83
N GLY A 61 -17.09 27.84 18.43
CA GLY A 61 -18.08 28.70 19.15
C GLY A 61 -18.36 28.21 20.57
N LEU A 62 -18.24 26.90 20.82
CA LEU A 62 -18.33 26.30 22.17
C LEU A 62 -17.01 26.38 22.96
N GLY A 63 -15.98 27.07 22.44
CA GLY A 63 -14.70 27.25 23.11
C GLY A 63 -13.68 26.17 22.89
N ALA A 64 -13.91 25.24 21.96
CA ALA A 64 -12.92 24.21 21.64
C ALA A 64 -11.68 24.81 20.95
N THR A 65 -10.49 24.41 21.36
CA THR A 65 -9.25 24.76 20.66
C THR A 65 -9.21 24.13 19.27
N LYS A 66 -8.39 24.67 18.35
CA LYS A 66 -8.20 24.11 17.00
C LYS A 66 -7.82 22.64 17.04
N PHE A 67 -6.96 22.24 17.97
CA PHE A 67 -6.51 20.86 18.16
C PHE A 67 -7.66 19.94 18.61
N GLN A 68 -8.46 20.39 19.60
CA GLN A 68 -9.64 19.65 20.05
C GLN A 68 -10.66 19.51 18.93
N THR A 69 -10.91 20.59 18.17
CA THR A 69 -11.82 20.54 17.01
C THR A 69 -11.39 19.48 15.99
N VAL A 70 -10.08 19.41 15.67
CA VAL A 70 -9.57 18.42 14.73
C VAL A 70 -9.69 17.01 15.28
N ASN A 71 -9.18 16.76 16.49
CA ASN A 71 -9.09 15.41 17.03
C ASN A 71 -10.43 14.81 17.45
N HIS A 72 -11.34 15.63 18.00
CA HIS A 72 -12.59 15.13 18.57
C HIS A 72 -13.76 15.19 17.59
N HIS A 73 -13.66 16.03 16.55
CA HIS A 73 -14.77 16.21 15.60
C HIS A 73 -14.37 15.89 14.16
N LEU A 74 -13.36 16.60 13.59
CA LEU A 74 -13.06 16.45 12.16
C LEU A 74 -12.48 15.09 11.83
N LEU A 75 -11.51 14.62 12.61
CA LEU A 75 -10.81 13.36 12.35
C LEU A 75 -11.75 12.15 12.44
N PRO A 76 -12.58 11.98 13.49
CA PRO A 76 -13.53 10.86 13.55
C PRO A 76 -14.53 10.86 12.39
N LEU A 77 -15.04 12.03 12.00
CA LEU A 77 -15.99 12.18 10.91
C LEU A 77 -15.38 11.87 9.52
N SER A 78 -14.10 12.19 9.35
CA SER A 78 -13.37 11.92 8.11
C SER A 78 -12.80 10.49 8.03
N LEU A 79 -12.79 9.76 9.13
CA LEU A 79 -12.17 8.43 9.24
C LEU A 79 -12.63 7.43 8.16
N PRO A 80 -13.93 7.30 7.83
CA PRO A 80 -14.36 6.36 6.80
C PRO A 80 -13.73 6.64 5.42
N GLY A 81 -13.61 7.93 5.06
CA GLY A 81 -12.98 8.32 3.81
C GLY A 81 -11.46 8.11 3.81
N ILE A 82 -10.80 8.37 4.94
CA ILE A 82 -9.37 8.08 5.14
C ILE A 82 -9.10 6.57 5.00
N LEU A 83 -9.91 5.75 5.67
CA LEU A 83 -9.81 4.29 5.57
C LEU A 83 -10.01 3.81 4.13
N THR A 84 -10.96 4.39 3.40
CA THR A 84 -11.17 4.07 1.98
C THR A 84 -9.91 4.33 1.15
N GLY A 85 -9.30 5.50 1.30
CA GLY A 85 -8.06 5.83 0.59
C GLY A 85 -6.89 4.92 0.96
N THR A 86 -6.78 4.56 2.22
CA THR A 86 -5.76 3.62 2.71
C THR A 86 -5.97 2.22 2.13
N ILE A 87 -7.19 1.70 2.15
CA ILE A 87 -7.54 0.39 1.58
C ILE A 87 -7.19 0.35 0.09
N LEU A 88 -7.59 1.37 -0.68
CA LEU A 88 -7.28 1.46 -2.10
C LEU A 88 -5.76 1.52 -2.36
N GLY A 89 -5.02 2.28 -1.57
CA GLY A 89 -3.56 2.35 -1.66
C GLY A 89 -2.90 1.00 -1.37
N MET A 90 -3.28 0.34 -0.29
CA MET A 90 -2.74 -0.97 0.10
C MET A 90 -3.09 -2.06 -0.92
N SER A 91 -4.34 -2.10 -1.40
CA SER A 91 -4.78 -3.06 -2.41
C SER A 91 -3.96 -2.96 -3.70
N ARG A 92 -3.65 -1.73 -4.12
CA ARG A 92 -2.79 -1.48 -5.26
C ARG A 92 -1.36 -1.96 -5.01
N ALA A 93 -0.80 -1.66 -3.84
CA ALA A 93 0.56 -2.06 -3.49
C ALA A 93 0.75 -3.58 -3.45
N LEU A 94 -0.25 -4.33 -2.97
CA LEU A 94 -0.20 -5.80 -2.89
C LEU A 94 -0.10 -6.50 -4.24
N GLY A 95 -0.61 -5.89 -5.31
CA GLY A 95 -0.56 -6.43 -6.69
C GLY A 95 0.57 -5.86 -7.54
N GLU A 96 1.37 -4.94 -7.02
CA GLU A 96 2.36 -4.20 -7.82
C GLU A 96 3.67 -4.98 -7.95
N SER A 97 4.15 -5.14 -9.19
CA SER A 97 5.42 -5.81 -9.49
C SER A 97 6.47 -4.87 -10.12
N ALA A 98 6.05 -3.89 -10.91
CA ALA A 98 6.96 -3.07 -11.71
C ALA A 98 8.05 -2.34 -10.90
N PRO A 99 7.75 -1.59 -9.83
CA PRO A 99 8.78 -0.93 -9.02
C PRO A 99 9.69 -1.92 -8.29
N LEU A 100 9.16 -3.09 -7.91
CA LEU A 100 9.91 -4.13 -7.21
C LEU A 100 10.90 -4.85 -8.14
N LEU A 101 10.53 -5.02 -9.42
CA LEU A 101 11.45 -5.51 -10.46
C LEU A 101 12.64 -4.56 -10.63
N MET A 102 12.40 -3.23 -10.62
CA MET A 102 13.45 -2.23 -10.80
C MET A 102 14.49 -2.23 -9.67
N ILE A 103 14.08 -2.48 -8.42
CA ILE A 103 15.02 -2.58 -7.29
C ILE A 103 15.72 -3.94 -7.19
N GLY A 104 15.41 -4.86 -8.11
CA GLY A 104 16.11 -6.13 -8.24
C GLY A 104 15.54 -7.28 -7.40
N MET A 105 14.26 -7.25 -6.99
CA MET A 105 13.60 -8.37 -6.30
C MET A 105 13.30 -9.56 -7.23
N VAL A 106 14.23 -9.86 -8.13
CA VAL A 106 14.18 -10.97 -9.10
C VAL A 106 15.12 -12.11 -8.72
N ALA A 107 15.82 -12.01 -7.60
CA ALA A 107 16.78 -13.00 -7.18
C ALA A 107 16.12 -14.36 -6.93
N PHE A 108 16.82 -15.44 -7.29
CA PHE A 108 16.45 -16.78 -6.89
C PHE A 108 16.74 -16.94 -5.38
N ILE A 109 15.69 -17.09 -4.60
CA ILE A 109 15.78 -17.22 -3.14
C ILE A 109 15.78 -18.69 -2.76
N VAL A 110 16.87 -19.17 -2.19
CA VAL A 110 17.03 -20.55 -1.72
C VAL A 110 16.67 -20.67 -0.26
N ASP A 111 17.10 -19.69 0.55
CA ASP A 111 16.93 -19.72 2.00
C ASP A 111 15.73 -18.85 2.42
N ILE A 112 15.12 -19.24 3.53
CA ILE A 112 14.05 -18.43 4.14
C ILE A 112 14.68 -17.20 4.77
N PRO A 113 14.28 -15.96 4.40
CA PRO A 113 14.83 -14.74 4.97
C PRO A 113 14.56 -14.68 6.48
N GLY A 114 15.62 -14.53 7.27
CA GLY A 114 15.55 -14.38 8.73
C GLY A 114 15.51 -12.91 9.18
N SER A 115 15.84 -11.97 8.28
CA SER A 115 15.91 -10.54 8.55
C SER A 115 15.22 -9.72 7.46
N PHE A 116 14.79 -8.50 7.77
CA PHE A 116 14.22 -7.56 6.79
C PHE A 116 15.24 -7.06 5.74
N THR A 117 16.51 -7.33 5.95
CA THR A 117 17.61 -6.99 5.04
C THR A 117 18.05 -8.16 4.17
N ASP A 118 17.59 -9.37 4.46
CA ASP A 118 17.92 -10.56 3.67
C ASP A 118 17.19 -10.52 2.33
N SER A 119 17.73 -11.25 1.35
CA SER A 119 17.10 -11.31 0.04
C SER A 119 15.76 -12.05 0.10
N ALA A 120 14.73 -11.42 -0.44
CA ALA A 120 13.39 -11.98 -0.54
C ALA A 120 12.76 -11.68 -1.88
N THR A 121 11.67 -12.36 -2.18
CA THR A 121 10.83 -12.11 -3.35
C THR A 121 9.37 -11.97 -2.93
N VAL A 122 8.53 -11.53 -3.86
CA VAL A 122 7.09 -11.38 -3.65
C VAL A 122 6.32 -12.14 -4.71
N LEU A 123 5.13 -12.60 -4.35
CA LEU A 123 4.30 -13.44 -5.23
C LEU A 123 4.02 -12.81 -6.61
N PRO A 124 3.71 -11.49 -6.74
CA PRO A 124 3.51 -10.87 -8.07
C PRO A 124 4.74 -10.97 -8.98
N ILE A 125 5.94 -10.86 -8.42
CA ILE A 125 7.19 -11.02 -9.19
C ILE A 125 7.40 -12.48 -9.57
N GLN A 126 7.15 -13.42 -8.66
CA GLN A 126 7.28 -14.85 -8.95
C GLN A 126 6.32 -15.28 -10.07
N ILE A 127 5.09 -14.83 -10.06
CA ILE A 127 4.12 -15.06 -11.14
C ILE A 127 4.68 -14.55 -12.48
N TYR A 128 5.25 -13.34 -12.48
CA TYR A 128 5.86 -12.75 -13.67
C TYR A 128 7.05 -13.59 -14.18
N LEU A 129 7.93 -14.05 -13.29
CA LEU A 129 9.09 -14.88 -13.64
C LEU A 129 8.67 -16.26 -14.14
N TRP A 130 7.71 -16.93 -13.51
CA TRP A 130 7.18 -18.21 -13.95
C TRP A 130 6.54 -18.11 -15.34
N LYS A 131 5.76 -17.05 -15.59
CA LYS A 131 5.14 -16.84 -16.90
C LYS A 131 6.17 -16.61 -18.00
N SER A 132 7.33 -16.02 -17.72
CA SER A 132 8.40 -15.80 -18.69
C SER A 132 9.20 -17.06 -19.01
N THR A 133 9.00 -18.14 -18.27
CA THR A 133 9.69 -19.43 -18.46
C THR A 133 8.90 -20.33 -19.43
N ALA A 134 9.57 -20.86 -20.46
CA ALA A 134 8.92 -21.63 -21.52
C ALA A 134 8.45 -23.05 -21.13
N ALA A 135 8.85 -23.56 -19.96
CA ALA A 135 8.50 -24.91 -19.52
C ALA A 135 7.04 -25.01 -19.03
N ARG A 136 6.31 -26.04 -19.49
CA ARG A 136 4.87 -26.21 -19.19
C ARG A 136 4.51 -26.21 -17.71
N GLY A 137 5.35 -26.81 -16.84
CA GLY A 137 5.11 -26.84 -15.40
C GLY A 137 5.04 -25.43 -14.75
N PHE A 138 5.75 -24.45 -15.31
CA PHE A 138 5.68 -23.06 -14.82
C PHE A 138 4.39 -22.34 -15.20
N LEU A 139 3.70 -22.78 -16.26
CA LEU A 139 2.37 -22.25 -16.61
C LEU A 139 1.33 -22.67 -15.56
N GLU A 140 1.38 -23.88 -15.07
CA GLU A 140 0.51 -24.36 -13.99
C GLU A 140 0.79 -23.64 -12.68
N LEU A 141 2.07 -23.45 -12.33
CA LEU A 141 2.47 -22.66 -11.16
C LEU A 141 2.03 -21.20 -11.28
N THR A 142 2.12 -20.61 -12.48
CA THR A 142 1.62 -19.26 -12.75
C THR A 142 0.12 -19.18 -12.49
N ALA A 143 -0.66 -20.12 -13.01
CA ALA A 143 -2.12 -20.14 -12.79
C ALA A 143 -2.46 -20.30 -11.31
N ALA A 144 -1.80 -21.23 -10.62
CA ALA A 144 -1.99 -21.42 -9.17
C ALA A 144 -1.60 -20.16 -8.37
N GLY A 145 -0.46 -19.54 -8.70
CA GLY A 145 0.00 -18.30 -8.06
C GLY A 145 -0.98 -17.14 -8.26
N VAL A 146 -1.53 -16.98 -9.45
CA VAL A 146 -2.57 -15.97 -9.73
C VAL A 146 -3.83 -16.23 -8.89
N MET A 147 -4.29 -17.47 -8.80
CA MET A 147 -5.45 -17.82 -7.97
C MET A 147 -5.22 -17.50 -6.48
N VAL A 148 -4.06 -17.85 -5.96
CA VAL A 148 -3.67 -17.54 -4.57
C VAL A 148 -3.65 -16.04 -4.34
N LEU A 149 -3.00 -15.28 -5.23
CA LEU A 149 -2.90 -13.81 -5.12
C LEU A 149 -4.28 -13.15 -5.17
N LEU A 150 -5.14 -13.55 -6.12
CA LEU A 150 -6.50 -13.00 -6.24
C LEU A 150 -7.34 -13.32 -5.01
N THR A 151 -7.30 -14.58 -4.52
CA THR A 151 -8.01 -14.97 -3.31
C THR A 151 -7.56 -14.13 -2.12
N PHE A 152 -6.25 -13.97 -1.94
CA PHE A 152 -5.69 -13.14 -0.88
C PHE A 152 -6.13 -11.68 -0.99
N LEU A 153 -6.09 -11.09 -2.19
CA LEU A 153 -6.54 -9.72 -2.43
C LEU A 153 -8.03 -9.53 -2.14
N ILE A 154 -8.87 -10.48 -2.55
CA ILE A 154 -10.32 -10.44 -2.29
C ILE A 154 -10.59 -10.51 -0.79
N LEU A 155 -9.94 -11.42 -0.07
CA LEU A 155 -10.09 -11.56 1.37
C LEU A 155 -9.62 -10.31 2.13
N MET A 156 -8.46 -9.79 1.80
CA MET A 156 -7.92 -8.58 2.42
C MET A 156 -8.78 -7.35 2.15
N ASN A 157 -9.23 -7.17 0.90
CA ASN A 157 -10.13 -6.07 0.56
C ASN A 157 -11.49 -6.20 1.22
N GLY A 158 -12.06 -7.41 1.26
CA GLY A 158 -13.32 -7.69 1.95
C GLY A 158 -13.25 -7.38 3.45
N LEU A 159 -12.18 -7.82 4.10
CA LEU A 159 -11.91 -7.52 5.52
C LEU A 159 -11.76 -6.00 5.76
N ALA A 160 -11.00 -5.33 4.90
CA ALA A 160 -10.78 -3.90 4.99
C ALA A 160 -12.07 -3.09 4.82
N VAL A 161 -12.93 -3.48 3.84
CA VAL A 161 -14.26 -2.87 3.65
C VAL A 161 -15.17 -3.15 4.84
N TYR A 162 -15.15 -4.36 5.38
CA TYR A 162 -15.92 -4.72 6.57
C TYR A 162 -15.54 -3.85 7.78
N ILE A 163 -14.23 -3.69 8.03
CA ILE A 163 -13.72 -2.81 9.11
C ILE A 163 -14.18 -1.37 8.86
N ARG A 164 -14.05 -0.86 7.61
CA ARG A 164 -14.49 0.49 7.26
C ARG A 164 -15.97 0.71 7.59
N GLN A 165 -16.85 -0.21 7.22
CA GLN A 165 -18.29 -0.09 7.46
C GLN A 165 -18.63 0.03 8.94
N ARG A 166 -17.83 -0.54 9.83
CA ARG A 166 -18.02 -0.42 11.28
C ARG A 166 -17.74 0.99 11.81
N PHE A 167 -16.94 1.78 11.09
CA PHE A 167 -16.62 3.18 11.43
C PHE A 167 -17.46 4.19 10.64
N GLU A 168 -18.30 3.72 9.72
CA GLU A 168 -19.15 4.58 8.91
C GLU A 168 -20.37 5.00 9.73
N THR A 169 -20.37 6.26 10.19
CA THR A 169 -21.51 6.90 10.82
C THR A 169 -22.44 7.40 9.72
N LYS A 170 -23.62 6.79 9.56
CA LYS A 170 -24.64 7.30 8.65
C LYS A 170 -25.30 8.51 9.30
N TRP A 171 -25.31 9.62 8.58
CA TRP A 171 -26.02 10.87 8.93
C TRP A 171 -27.43 10.85 8.39
#